data_b253929c0816a147895a6b0500d396f9
#
_entry.id   b253929c0816a147895a6b0500d396f9
#
_cell.length_a   1.000
_cell.length_b   1.000
_cell.length_c   1.000
_cell.angle_alpha   90.00
_cell.angle_beta   90.00
_cell.angle_gamma   90.00
#
_symmetry.space_group_name_H-M   'P 1'
#
loop_
_entity.id
_entity.type
_entity.pdbx_description
1 polymer ?
#
loop_
_entity_poly.entity_id
_entity_poly.type
_entity_poly.pdbx_seq_one_letter_code
_entity_poly.pdbx_strand_id
1 'polypeptide(L)'
;MEYTTPPCDLNAVRMYRLNRVRAELEKRDLSGIILYDQLNTRYACDATNMQIWCSHNEARYLYVPTEGPVVLFDFGGKDILCEGLPTVDEIRPPINFFYMVAGVEYANRAHEWAADIDGIMGTHNRWNKRIAIDRMSPLGVQELERLGYQILDGFEVMESAREIKSDGEIQLMKKSVEVCEQAIGMMREALVPGITENALWAELHRGNIAGGGEWIETRLLASGPRTNPWFRESSMRPIEKGDMVSFDTDLVGPYGYCCDMSRSWICDAEPNDEQKRLYAEAYHQIQDNKVLLKPGITFREVTDSLRPMADEFVPGRYGVAMHGVGLCDEFPAVYYPQDWDKHGNDGVMKEGMVMCVEALIGSQGGREAVKLEEQVLITADGIEQLTSYPLETEWL
;
A
#
# COMPACT_ATOMS: atom_id res chain seq x y z
N MET A 1 9.39 -24.06 11.93
CA MET A 1 9.96 -22.83 11.33
C MET A 1 10.42 -21.97 12.48
N GLU A 2 11.71 -21.73 12.60
CA GLU A 2 12.16 -20.66 13.48
C GLU A 2 11.64 -19.35 12.88
N TYR A 3 10.70 -18.73 13.56
CA TYR A 3 10.32 -17.35 13.24
C TYR A 3 11.59 -16.52 13.38
N THR A 4 12.04 -15.92 12.29
CA THR A 4 13.17 -14.99 12.34
C THR A 4 12.86 -13.94 13.40
N THR A 5 13.80 -13.69 14.32
CA THR A 5 13.65 -12.64 15.32
C THR A 5 13.31 -11.33 14.59
N PRO A 6 12.26 -10.60 14.99
CA PRO A 6 11.93 -9.32 14.37
C PRO A 6 13.14 -8.38 14.44
N PRO A 7 13.38 -7.52 13.44
CA PRO A 7 14.52 -6.61 13.42
C PRO A 7 14.38 -5.48 14.46
N CYS A 8 13.21 -5.33 15.08
CA CYS A 8 12.91 -4.28 16.05
C CYS A 8 11.91 -4.75 17.11
N ASP A 9 11.64 -3.91 18.10
CA ASP A 9 10.57 -4.12 19.08
C ASP A 9 9.20 -3.91 18.43
N LEU A 10 8.52 -5.00 18.11
CA LEU A 10 7.18 -4.96 17.50
C LEU A 10 6.13 -4.29 18.39
N ASN A 11 6.26 -4.39 19.74
CA ASN A 11 5.30 -3.75 20.61
C ASN A 11 5.46 -2.23 20.61
N ALA A 12 6.70 -1.75 20.50
CA ALA A 12 6.95 -0.32 20.31
C ALA A 12 6.35 0.19 18.99
N VAL A 13 6.49 -0.57 17.89
CA VAL A 13 5.87 -0.24 16.59
C VAL A 13 4.35 -0.22 16.70
N ARG A 14 3.75 -1.24 17.31
CA ARG A 14 2.29 -1.32 17.51
C ARG A 14 1.74 -0.12 18.25
N MET A 15 2.37 0.22 19.38
CA MET A 15 1.95 1.36 20.19
C MET A 15 2.16 2.70 19.47
N TYR A 16 3.26 2.85 18.72
CA TYR A 16 3.46 4.03 17.87
C TYR A 16 2.31 4.22 16.90
N ARG A 17 1.97 3.19 16.12
CA ARG A 17 0.87 3.23 15.14
C ARG A 17 -0.48 3.58 15.78
N LEU A 18 -0.84 2.91 16.88
CA LEU A 18 -2.08 3.23 17.62
C LEU A 18 -2.10 4.68 18.09
N ASN A 19 -0.99 5.19 18.61
CA ASN A 19 -0.89 6.56 19.06
C ASN A 19 -0.99 7.56 17.90
N ARG A 20 -0.49 7.23 16.70
CA ARG A 20 -0.69 8.03 15.48
C ARG A 20 -2.17 8.15 15.14
N VAL A 21 -2.91 7.02 15.15
CA VAL A 21 -4.37 7.04 14.92
C VAL A 21 -5.07 7.94 15.94
N ARG A 22 -4.77 7.78 17.22
CA ARG A 22 -5.38 8.59 18.29
C ARG A 22 -5.08 10.08 18.15
N ALA A 23 -3.85 10.43 17.79
CA ALA A 23 -3.48 11.82 17.55
C ALA A 23 -4.26 12.45 16.38
N GLU A 24 -4.51 11.70 15.30
CA GLU A 24 -5.30 12.19 14.18
C GLU A 24 -6.81 12.28 14.52
N LEU A 25 -7.33 11.42 15.40
CA LEU A 25 -8.69 11.53 15.94
C LEU A 25 -8.84 12.77 16.81
N GLU A 26 -7.90 13.01 17.73
CA GLU A 26 -7.90 14.19 18.60
C GLU A 26 -7.84 15.49 17.79
N LYS A 27 -6.94 15.58 16.82
CA LYS A 27 -6.78 16.73 15.93
C LYS A 27 -8.06 17.11 15.17
N ARG A 28 -8.94 16.12 14.89
CA ARG A 28 -10.21 16.30 14.17
C ARG A 28 -11.44 16.39 15.10
N ASP A 29 -11.24 16.41 16.40
CA ASP A 29 -12.32 16.39 17.39
C ASP A 29 -13.28 15.20 17.17
N LEU A 30 -12.72 14.00 17.01
CA LEU A 30 -13.46 12.75 16.86
C LEU A 30 -13.45 11.96 18.16
N SER A 31 -14.55 11.28 18.45
CA SER A 31 -14.64 10.39 19.62
C SER A 31 -13.96 9.05 19.41
N GLY A 32 -13.78 8.64 18.15
CA GLY A 32 -13.13 7.39 17.76
C GLY A 32 -13.30 7.09 16.28
N ILE A 33 -12.82 5.92 15.89
CA ILE A 33 -12.94 5.39 14.54
C ILE A 33 -13.35 3.93 14.56
N ILE A 34 -14.20 3.52 13.61
CA ILE A 34 -14.52 2.13 13.32
C ILE A 34 -13.80 1.75 12.02
N LEU A 35 -13.00 0.69 12.08
CA LEU A 35 -12.19 0.21 10.98
C LEU A 35 -12.70 -1.16 10.51
N TYR A 36 -13.14 -1.24 9.28
CA TYR A 36 -13.49 -2.45 8.54
C TYR A 36 -12.45 -2.81 7.48
N ASP A 37 -11.67 -1.83 7.04
CA ASP A 37 -10.55 -2.09 6.16
C ASP A 37 -9.46 -2.87 6.91
N GLN A 38 -8.99 -3.97 6.31
CA GLN A 38 -8.09 -4.88 6.99
C GLN A 38 -6.66 -4.32 7.12
N LEU A 39 -6.22 -3.46 6.21
CA LEU A 39 -4.93 -2.77 6.32
C LEU A 39 -4.98 -1.73 7.45
N ASN A 40 -6.08 -0.96 7.53
CA ASN A 40 -6.29 0.00 8.59
C ASN A 40 -6.41 -0.67 9.96
N THR A 41 -7.15 -1.79 10.05
CA THR A 41 -7.22 -2.61 11.26
C THR A 41 -5.84 -3.11 11.68
N ARG A 42 -5.07 -3.63 10.72
CA ARG A 42 -3.69 -4.06 10.95
C ARG A 42 -2.80 -2.91 11.42
N TYR A 43 -2.87 -1.75 10.79
CA TYR A 43 -2.10 -0.58 11.22
C TYR A 43 -2.42 -0.22 12.67
N ALA A 44 -3.70 -0.12 13.03
CA ALA A 44 -4.13 0.34 14.35
C ALA A 44 -3.83 -0.67 15.47
N CYS A 45 -3.96 -1.98 15.23
CA CYS A 45 -3.83 -2.97 16.32
C CYS A 45 -2.94 -4.17 16.02
N ASP A 46 -2.45 -4.34 14.80
CA ASP A 46 -1.65 -5.47 14.30
C ASP A 46 -2.38 -6.84 14.31
N ALA A 47 -3.69 -6.83 14.51
CA ALA A 47 -4.48 -8.03 14.35
C ALA A 47 -4.62 -8.38 12.87
N THR A 48 -4.20 -9.58 12.48
CA THR A 48 -4.22 -10.06 11.10
C THR A 48 -4.70 -11.49 11.03
N ASN A 49 -5.73 -11.74 10.22
CA ASN A 49 -6.21 -13.08 9.91
C ASN A 49 -7.19 -13.02 8.74
N MET A 50 -7.03 -13.90 7.75
CA MET A 50 -7.91 -13.99 6.58
C MET A 50 -8.13 -12.63 5.89
N GLN A 51 -7.10 -11.81 5.75
CA GLN A 51 -7.22 -10.41 5.33
C GLN A 51 -7.91 -10.25 3.98
N ILE A 52 -7.55 -11.03 2.97
CA ILE A 52 -8.17 -10.96 1.63
C ILE A 52 -9.66 -11.35 1.71
N TRP A 53 -10.01 -12.38 2.48
CA TRP A 53 -11.41 -12.77 2.66
C TRP A 53 -12.20 -11.68 3.41
N CYS A 54 -11.63 -11.12 4.47
CA CYS A 54 -12.25 -10.03 5.24
C CYS A 54 -12.34 -8.72 4.45
N SER A 55 -11.51 -8.50 3.43
CA SER A 55 -11.66 -7.35 2.54
C SER A 55 -12.93 -7.39 1.69
N HIS A 56 -13.48 -8.58 1.47
CA HIS A 56 -14.75 -8.78 0.75
C HIS A 56 -15.95 -8.93 1.70
N ASN A 57 -15.72 -9.33 2.96
CA ASN A 57 -16.74 -9.66 3.92
C ASN A 57 -16.52 -8.88 5.21
N GLU A 58 -17.45 -8.03 5.56
CA GLU A 58 -17.39 -7.16 6.75
C GLU A 58 -17.57 -7.98 8.05
N ALA A 59 -16.75 -9.04 8.22
CA ALA A 59 -16.90 -10.02 9.29
C ALA A 59 -16.08 -9.67 10.55
N ARG A 60 -15.15 -8.74 10.42
CA ARG A 60 -14.20 -8.34 11.44
C ARG A 60 -14.04 -6.84 11.40
N TYR A 61 -14.04 -6.19 12.55
CA TYR A 61 -13.87 -4.75 12.66
C TYR A 61 -13.26 -4.34 13.99
N LEU A 62 -12.69 -3.15 14.02
CA LEU A 62 -12.01 -2.59 15.18
C LEU A 62 -12.66 -1.25 15.55
N TYR A 63 -12.92 -1.03 16.83
CA TYR A 63 -13.23 0.28 17.37
C TYR A 63 -12.02 0.83 18.13
N VAL A 64 -11.51 1.96 17.67
CA VAL A 64 -10.42 2.71 18.33
C VAL A 64 -10.99 4.02 18.86
N PRO A 65 -11.17 4.19 20.17
CA PRO A 65 -11.53 5.48 20.76
C PRO A 65 -10.31 6.41 20.79
N THR A 66 -10.56 7.71 20.78
CA THR A 66 -9.52 8.74 21.01
C THR A 66 -8.88 8.51 22.37
N GLU A 67 -9.68 8.21 23.39
CA GLU A 67 -9.24 7.80 24.72
C GLU A 67 -10.07 6.58 25.18
N GLY A 68 -9.42 5.63 25.85
CA GLY A 68 -10.08 4.43 26.39
C GLY A 68 -9.68 3.14 25.69
N PRO A 69 -10.40 2.04 25.95
CA PRO A 69 -10.04 0.72 25.47
C PRO A 69 -10.34 0.54 23.96
N VAL A 70 -9.39 -0.09 23.28
CA VAL A 70 -9.56 -0.56 21.91
C VAL A 70 -10.30 -1.88 21.92
N VAL A 71 -11.39 -1.95 21.15
CA VAL A 71 -12.27 -3.12 21.09
C VAL A 71 -12.17 -3.77 19.70
N LEU A 72 -11.64 -4.98 19.65
CA LEU A 72 -11.62 -5.78 18.43
C LEU A 72 -12.84 -6.70 18.39
N PHE A 73 -13.58 -6.65 17.30
CA PHE A 73 -14.65 -7.57 17.00
C PHE A 73 -14.13 -8.64 16.04
N ASP A 74 -13.91 -9.83 16.56
CA ASP A 74 -13.28 -10.95 15.81
C ASP A 74 -14.09 -12.23 15.92
N PHE A 75 -13.69 -13.24 15.18
CA PHE A 75 -14.36 -14.54 15.14
C PHE A 75 -14.52 -15.13 16.53
N GLY A 76 -15.76 -15.40 16.93
CA GLY A 76 -16.08 -15.87 18.27
C GLY A 76 -15.31 -17.12 18.70
N GLY A 77 -14.79 -17.10 19.93
CA GLY A 77 -13.99 -18.20 20.51
C GLY A 77 -12.60 -18.36 19.91
N LYS A 78 -12.05 -17.31 19.26
CA LYS A 78 -10.73 -17.30 18.63
C LYS A 78 -9.81 -16.21 19.20
N ASP A 79 -9.98 -15.85 20.46
CA ASP A 79 -9.23 -14.80 21.16
C ASP A 79 -7.71 -15.02 21.08
N ILE A 80 -7.29 -16.30 20.96
CA ILE A 80 -5.89 -16.69 20.76
C ILE A 80 -5.23 -16.04 19.52
N LEU A 81 -6.02 -15.64 18.52
CA LEU A 81 -5.49 -14.98 17.32
C LEU A 81 -4.92 -13.59 17.61
N CYS A 82 -5.31 -12.98 18.72
CA CYS A 82 -4.91 -11.65 19.14
C CYS A 82 -4.16 -11.66 20.49
N GLU A 83 -3.82 -12.85 20.99
CA GLU A 83 -3.09 -13.00 22.26
C GLU A 83 -1.75 -12.28 22.21
N GLY A 84 -1.49 -11.44 23.20
CA GLY A 84 -0.24 -10.69 23.33
C GLY A 84 -0.15 -9.41 22.49
N LEU A 85 -1.22 -8.97 21.83
CA LEU A 85 -1.26 -7.65 21.20
C LEU A 85 -1.52 -6.56 22.23
N PRO A 86 -0.56 -5.64 22.50
CA PRO A 86 -0.72 -4.59 23.50
C PRO A 86 -1.69 -3.49 23.06
N THR A 87 -2.16 -3.55 21.83
CA THR A 87 -3.05 -2.59 21.16
C THR A 87 -4.51 -3.02 21.17
N VAL A 88 -4.84 -4.15 21.80
CA VAL A 88 -6.22 -4.65 21.92
C VAL A 88 -6.52 -4.85 23.40
N ASP A 89 -7.48 -4.10 23.93
CA ASP A 89 -7.90 -4.17 25.32
C ASP A 89 -9.05 -5.14 25.54
N GLU A 90 -9.94 -5.28 24.55
CA GLU A 90 -11.11 -6.15 24.62
C GLU A 90 -11.39 -6.83 23.28
N ILE A 91 -11.78 -8.10 23.33
CA ILE A 91 -12.20 -8.87 22.15
C ILE A 91 -13.66 -9.25 22.33
N ARG A 92 -14.49 -8.96 21.32
CA ARG A 92 -15.91 -9.28 21.30
C ARG A 92 -16.29 -10.07 20.05
N PRO A 93 -17.37 -10.90 20.12
CA PRO A 93 -17.95 -11.48 18.92
C PRO A 93 -18.57 -10.37 18.05
N PRO A 94 -18.38 -10.39 16.72
CA PRO A 94 -18.93 -9.37 15.84
C PRO A 94 -20.44 -9.55 15.67
N ILE A 95 -21.17 -8.45 15.59
CA ILE A 95 -22.55 -8.42 15.10
C ILE A 95 -22.50 -8.18 13.59
N ASN A 96 -22.52 -9.26 12.83
CA ASN A 96 -22.39 -9.20 11.38
C ASN A 96 -23.73 -8.99 10.70
N PHE A 97 -23.83 -7.96 9.86
CA PHE A 97 -25.03 -7.65 9.08
C PHE A 97 -24.81 -7.65 7.56
N PHE A 98 -23.63 -8.09 7.07
CA PHE A 98 -23.47 -8.31 5.64
C PHE A 98 -24.32 -9.49 5.16
N TYR A 99 -24.87 -9.38 3.95
CA TYR A 99 -25.99 -10.22 3.49
C TYR A 99 -25.67 -11.72 3.47
N MET A 100 -24.44 -12.12 3.18
CA MET A 100 -24.03 -13.54 3.15
C MET A 100 -24.30 -14.25 4.50
N VAL A 101 -24.13 -13.54 5.62
CA VAL A 101 -24.31 -14.10 6.97
C VAL A 101 -25.68 -13.78 7.54
N ALA A 102 -26.17 -12.55 7.34
CA ALA A 102 -27.41 -12.09 7.95
C ALA A 102 -28.67 -12.43 7.13
N GLY A 103 -28.53 -12.68 5.83
CA GLY A 103 -29.66 -12.95 4.94
C GLY A 103 -30.71 -11.87 5.05
N VAL A 104 -31.98 -12.26 5.17
CA VAL A 104 -33.13 -11.34 5.27
C VAL A 104 -33.16 -10.52 6.55
N GLU A 105 -32.41 -10.92 7.58
CA GLU A 105 -32.33 -10.24 8.87
C GLU A 105 -31.29 -9.11 8.88
N TYR A 106 -30.64 -8.81 7.74
CA TYR A 106 -29.52 -7.87 7.68
C TYR A 106 -29.86 -6.48 8.26
N ALA A 107 -31.09 -5.99 8.07
CA ALA A 107 -31.54 -4.70 8.60
C ALA A 107 -31.70 -4.71 10.13
N ASN A 108 -32.26 -5.79 10.69
CA ASN A 108 -32.39 -5.94 12.15
C ASN A 108 -31.00 -6.08 12.79
N ARG A 109 -30.10 -6.81 12.15
CA ARG A 109 -28.72 -6.96 12.61
C ARG A 109 -27.92 -5.66 12.55
N ALA A 110 -28.14 -4.81 11.55
CA ALA A 110 -27.52 -3.49 11.49
C ALA A 110 -28.00 -2.59 12.64
N HIS A 111 -29.28 -2.67 12.99
CA HIS A 111 -29.82 -1.96 14.14
C HIS A 111 -29.20 -2.45 15.47
N GLU A 112 -29.09 -3.78 15.65
CA GLU A 112 -28.44 -4.38 16.83
C GLU A 112 -26.97 -3.96 16.92
N TRP A 113 -26.24 -3.99 15.79
CA TRP A 113 -24.86 -3.54 15.70
C TRP A 113 -24.69 -2.07 16.11
N ALA A 114 -25.52 -1.18 15.58
CA ALA A 114 -25.44 0.23 15.89
C ALA A 114 -25.74 0.52 17.38
N ALA A 115 -26.68 -0.23 17.97
CA ALA A 115 -26.97 -0.14 19.40
C ALA A 115 -25.81 -0.61 20.28
N ASP A 116 -25.10 -1.69 19.88
CA ASP A 116 -23.90 -2.17 20.57
C ASP A 116 -22.77 -1.14 20.52
N ILE A 117 -22.50 -0.56 19.34
CA ILE A 117 -21.53 0.53 19.16
C ILE A 117 -21.88 1.75 20.01
N ASP A 118 -23.15 2.21 20.01
CA ASP A 118 -23.60 3.34 20.85
C ASP A 118 -23.40 3.03 22.34
N GLY A 119 -23.66 1.78 22.75
CA GLY A 119 -23.41 1.31 24.11
C GLY A 119 -21.93 1.43 24.53
N ILE A 120 -21.01 1.01 23.67
CA ILE A 120 -19.57 1.08 23.91
C ILE A 120 -19.11 2.55 23.95
N MET A 121 -19.49 3.33 22.97
CA MET A 121 -19.11 4.74 22.89
C MET A 121 -19.68 5.56 24.05
N GLY A 122 -20.90 5.24 24.47
CA GLY A 122 -21.58 5.88 25.60
C GLY A 122 -20.86 5.72 26.94
N THR A 123 -19.99 4.71 27.08
CA THR A 123 -19.18 4.51 28.30
C THR A 123 -17.94 5.40 28.34
N HIS A 124 -17.42 5.85 27.20
CA HIS A 124 -16.13 6.54 27.10
C HIS A 124 -16.26 8.01 26.69
N ASN A 125 -17.13 8.35 25.74
CA ASN A 125 -17.28 9.73 25.26
C ASN A 125 -18.73 10.05 24.86
N ARG A 126 -19.65 10.01 25.83
CA ARG A 126 -21.09 10.19 25.60
C ARG A 126 -21.47 11.47 24.84
N TRP A 127 -20.67 12.52 24.96
CA TRP A 127 -21.04 13.85 24.49
C TRP A 127 -20.55 14.15 23.09
N ASN A 128 -19.50 13.48 22.63
CA ASN A 128 -18.99 13.65 21.29
C ASN A 128 -19.52 12.54 20.38
N LYS A 129 -20.49 12.86 19.55
CA LYS A 129 -21.07 11.93 18.56
C LYS A 129 -20.48 12.09 17.16
N ARG A 130 -19.23 12.57 17.06
CA ARG A 130 -18.45 12.63 15.83
C ARG A 130 -17.53 11.41 15.77
N ILE A 131 -17.72 10.56 14.76
CA ILE A 131 -16.95 9.32 14.59
C ILE A 131 -16.49 9.18 13.15
N ALA A 132 -15.31 8.61 12.95
CA ALA A 132 -14.84 8.23 11.63
C ALA A 132 -15.16 6.76 11.32
N ILE A 133 -15.37 6.44 10.04
CA ILE A 133 -15.54 5.08 9.54
C ILE A 133 -14.83 4.98 8.20
N ASP A 134 -13.96 3.98 8.02
CA ASP A 134 -13.20 3.81 6.78
C ASP A 134 -14.00 3.09 5.68
N ARG A 135 -14.70 2.05 6.04
CA ARG A 135 -15.50 1.25 5.10
C ARG A 135 -16.73 0.71 5.80
N MET A 136 -17.89 0.86 5.17
CA MET A 136 -19.15 0.32 5.70
C MET A 136 -20.26 0.32 4.65
N SER A 137 -21.21 -0.61 4.79
CA SER A 137 -22.44 -0.55 4.02
C SER A 137 -23.27 0.70 4.39
N PRO A 138 -24.02 1.30 3.44
CA PRO A 138 -24.85 2.47 3.71
C PRO A 138 -25.83 2.27 4.87
N LEU A 139 -26.27 1.03 5.11
CA LEU A 139 -27.21 0.72 6.19
C LEU A 139 -26.60 0.95 7.58
N GLY A 140 -25.35 0.55 7.79
CA GLY A 140 -24.64 0.79 9.06
C GLY A 140 -24.50 2.28 9.35
N VAL A 141 -24.13 3.07 8.33
CA VAL A 141 -24.08 4.54 8.45
C VAL A 141 -25.45 5.11 8.85
N GLN A 142 -26.52 4.70 8.16
CA GLN A 142 -27.88 5.18 8.44
C GLN A 142 -28.34 4.85 9.88
N GLU A 143 -28.00 3.68 10.39
CA GLU A 143 -28.38 3.30 11.76
C GLU A 143 -27.65 4.14 12.81
N LEU A 144 -26.35 4.44 12.61
CA LEU A 144 -25.61 5.36 13.50
C LEU A 144 -26.14 6.80 13.41
N GLU A 145 -26.46 7.30 12.21
CA GLU A 145 -27.06 8.62 12.03
C GLU A 145 -28.41 8.74 12.75
N ARG A 146 -29.24 7.68 12.77
CA ARG A 146 -30.51 7.63 13.55
C ARG A 146 -30.25 7.77 15.05
N LEU A 147 -29.12 7.32 15.54
CA LEU A 147 -28.68 7.50 16.93
C LEU A 147 -28.03 8.87 17.18
N GLY A 148 -27.95 9.73 16.16
CA GLY A 148 -27.44 11.10 16.22
C GLY A 148 -25.94 11.24 16.02
N TYR A 149 -25.27 10.23 15.48
CA TYR A 149 -23.85 10.33 15.12
C TYR A 149 -23.65 11.13 13.84
N GLN A 150 -22.59 11.92 13.80
CA GLN A 150 -22.02 12.50 12.60
C GLN A 150 -20.88 11.61 12.14
N ILE A 151 -21.02 11.04 10.94
CA ILE A 151 -20.03 10.14 10.37
C ILE A 151 -19.07 10.93 9.46
N LEU A 152 -17.77 10.73 9.66
CA LEU A 152 -16.68 11.31 8.87
C LEU A 152 -15.91 10.22 8.16
N ASP A 153 -15.13 10.62 7.15
CA ASP A 153 -14.30 9.69 6.39
C ASP A 153 -13.11 9.20 7.24
N GLY A 154 -13.05 7.88 7.43
CA GLY A 154 -11.99 7.23 8.18
C GLY A 154 -10.70 7.04 7.38
N PHE A 155 -10.77 7.04 6.04
CA PHE A 155 -9.57 6.95 5.21
C PHE A 155 -8.68 8.19 5.38
N GLU A 156 -9.24 9.40 5.46
CA GLU A 156 -8.47 10.61 5.74
C GLU A 156 -7.69 10.50 7.06
N VAL A 157 -8.33 9.94 8.10
CA VAL A 157 -7.68 9.72 9.40
C VAL A 157 -6.53 8.74 9.29
N MET A 158 -6.77 7.61 8.64
CA MET A 158 -5.79 6.52 8.54
C MET A 158 -4.63 6.84 7.61
N GLU A 159 -4.87 7.47 6.47
CA GLU A 159 -3.81 7.95 5.58
C GLU A 159 -2.89 8.96 6.28
N SER A 160 -3.48 9.92 7.02
CA SER A 160 -2.70 10.87 7.81
C SER A 160 -1.91 10.21 8.95
N ALA A 161 -2.45 9.14 9.55
CA ALA A 161 -1.76 8.40 10.60
C ALA A 161 -0.56 7.63 10.04
N ARG A 162 -0.69 7.00 8.85
CA ARG A 162 0.34 6.20 8.19
C ARG A 162 1.44 7.02 7.53
N GLU A 163 1.19 8.29 7.24
CA GLU A 163 2.09 9.17 6.48
C GLU A 163 3.55 9.14 6.98
N ILE A 164 3.76 9.14 8.31
CA ILE A 164 5.10 9.18 8.92
C ILE A 164 5.41 7.86 9.60
N LYS A 165 6.48 7.23 9.17
CA LYS A 165 6.95 5.94 9.69
C LYS A 165 7.90 6.14 10.87
N SER A 166 7.79 5.28 11.88
CA SER A 166 8.79 5.17 12.96
C SER A 166 10.04 4.42 12.47
N ASP A 167 11.14 4.56 13.21
CA ASP A 167 12.38 3.80 12.94
C ASP A 167 12.15 2.29 12.92
N GLY A 168 11.23 1.79 13.77
CA GLY A 168 10.86 0.39 13.78
C GLY A 168 10.13 -0.04 12.52
N GLU A 169 9.18 0.79 12.02
CA GLU A 169 8.49 0.53 10.75
C GLU A 169 9.47 0.52 9.58
N ILE A 170 10.43 1.46 9.55
CA ILE A 170 11.48 1.48 8.52
C ILE A 170 12.32 0.20 8.53
N GLN A 171 12.64 -0.36 9.71
CA GLN A 171 13.35 -1.63 9.80
C GLN A 171 12.52 -2.80 9.24
N LEU A 172 11.19 -2.80 9.48
CA LEU A 172 10.28 -3.80 8.93
C LEU A 172 10.14 -3.65 7.40
N MET A 173 10.05 -2.42 6.89
CA MET A 173 10.04 -2.14 5.45
C MET A 173 11.33 -2.62 4.78
N LYS A 174 12.50 -2.35 5.37
CA LYS A 174 13.78 -2.88 4.88
C LYS A 174 13.79 -4.41 4.81
N LYS A 175 13.13 -5.09 5.75
CA LYS A 175 12.98 -6.54 5.71
C LYS A 175 12.08 -7.02 4.56
N SER A 176 11.02 -6.29 4.25
CA SER A 176 10.17 -6.56 3.07
C SER A 176 10.93 -6.34 1.77
N VAL A 177 11.73 -5.26 1.68
CA VAL A 177 12.61 -5.00 0.53
C VAL A 177 13.60 -6.16 0.33
N GLU A 178 14.28 -6.62 1.39
CA GLU A 178 15.20 -7.76 1.31
C GLU A 178 14.54 -9.02 0.70
N VAL A 179 13.33 -9.35 1.16
CA VAL A 179 12.57 -10.51 0.65
C VAL A 179 12.12 -10.28 -0.80
N CYS A 180 11.67 -9.08 -1.13
CA CYS A 180 11.27 -8.73 -2.48
C CYS A 180 12.45 -8.84 -3.47
N GLU A 181 13.61 -8.29 -3.12
CA GLU A 181 14.81 -8.37 -3.96
C GLU A 181 15.31 -9.80 -4.19
N GLN A 182 15.22 -10.65 -3.15
CA GLN A 182 15.51 -12.08 -3.30
C GLN A 182 14.51 -12.75 -4.25
N ALA A 183 13.23 -12.43 -4.15
CA ALA A 183 12.19 -12.98 -5.03
C ALA A 183 12.36 -12.49 -6.49
N ILE A 184 12.72 -11.22 -6.69
CA ILE A 184 13.08 -10.67 -8.00
C ILE A 184 14.32 -11.41 -8.59
N GLY A 185 15.32 -11.72 -7.75
CA GLY A 185 16.46 -12.53 -8.16
C GLY A 185 16.04 -13.90 -8.70
N MET A 186 15.07 -14.55 -8.05
CA MET A 186 14.51 -15.83 -8.53
C MET A 186 13.77 -15.67 -9.86
N MET A 187 13.03 -14.56 -10.06
CA MET A 187 12.44 -14.25 -11.36
C MET A 187 13.51 -14.07 -12.43
N ARG A 188 14.61 -13.34 -12.12
CA ARG A 188 15.69 -13.11 -13.08
C ARG A 188 16.35 -14.40 -13.53
N GLU A 189 16.59 -15.32 -12.59
CA GLU A 189 17.15 -16.65 -12.89
C GLU A 189 16.20 -17.52 -13.74
N ALA A 190 14.89 -17.39 -13.53
CA ALA A 190 13.88 -18.16 -14.26
C ALA A 190 13.56 -17.59 -15.65
N LEU A 191 13.97 -16.36 -15.96
CA LEU A 191 13.68 -15.69 -17.22
C LEU A 191 14.46 -16.29 -18.37
N VAL A 192 13.81 -17.18 -19.12
CA VAL A 192 14.33 -17.82 -20.35
C VAL A 192 13.27 -17.78 -21.45
N PRO A 193 13.64 -17.77 -22.73
CA PRO A 193 12.69 -17.85 -23.83
C PRO A 193 11.76 -19.07 -23.70
N GLY A 194 10.47 -18.84 -23.84
CA GLY A 194 9.44 -19.88 -23.73
C GLY A 194 8.78 -20.01 -22.35
N ILE A 195 9.35 -19.41 -21.28
CA ILE A 195 8.61 -19.30 -20.01
C ILE A 195 7.38 -18.43 -20.21
N THR A 196 6.25 -18.76 -19.59
CA THR A 196 5.07 -17.90 -19.66
C THR A 196 5.18 -16.74 -18.67
N GLU A 197 4.51 -15.61 -18.96
CA GLU A 197 4.42 -14.49 -18.03
C GLU A 197 3.92 -14.94 -16.64
N ASN A 198 2.89 -15.81 -16.60
CA ASN A 198 2.36 -16.37 -15.34
C ASN A 198 3.38 -17.24 -14.60
N ALA A 199 4.18 -18.04 -15.30
CA ALA A 199 5.18 -18.88 -14.67
C ALA A 199 6.31 -18.02 -14.09
N LEU A 200 6.72 -16.95 -14.78
CA LEU A 200 7.69 -15.99 -14.28
C LEU A 200 7.15 -15.24 -13.04
N TRP A 201 5.89 -14.78 -13.10
CA TRP A 201 5.23 -14.13 -11.95
C TRP A 201 5.10 -15.04 -10.72
N ALA A 202 4.90 -16.34 -10.95
CA ALA A 202 4.83 -17.31 -9.86
C ALA A 202 6.13 -17.42 -9.05
N GLU A 203 7.29 -17.09 -9.63
CA GLU A 203 8.57 -17.05 -8.92
C GLU A 203 8.61 -15.92 -7.87
N LEU A 204 8.03 -14.74 -8.18
CA LEU A 204 7.87 -13.65 -7.22
C LEU A 204 7.03 -14.09 -6.02
N HIS A 205 5.87 -14.72 -6.26
CA HIS A 205 5.02 -15.29 -5.21
C HIS A 205 5.76 -16.34 -4.38
N ARG A 206 6.49 -17.25 -5.04
CA ARG A 206 7.25 -18.29 -4.35
C ARG A 206 8.31 -17.69 -3.43
N GLY A 207 9.06 -16.70 -3.91
CA GLY A 207 10.07 -16.01 -3.12
C GLY A 207 9.47 -15.26 -1.94
N ASN A 208 8.39 -14.51 -2.17
CA ASN A 208 7.69 -13.78 -1.11
C ASN A 208 7.20 -14.69 0.01
N ILE A 209 6.41 -15.71 -0.32
CA ILE A 209 5.85 -16.64 0.68
C ILE A 209 6.96 -17.44 1.38
N ALA A 210 7.97 -17.90 0.66
CA ALA A 210 9.11 -18.61 1.27
C ALA A 210 9.94 -17.71 2.21
N GLY A 211 10.01 -16.40 1.92
CA GLY A 211 10.66 -15.38 2.74
C GLY A 211 9.85 -14.89 3.94
N GLY A 212 8.63 -15.40 4.12
CA GLY A 212 7.73 -15.02 5.22
C GLY A 212 6.82 -13.85 4.89
N GLY A 213 6.72 -13.46 3.62
CA GLY A 213 5.76 -12.47 3.15
C GLY A 213 4.34 -13.03 3.02
N GLU A 214 3.40 -12.19 2.63
CA GLU A 214 1.97 -12.49 2.76
C GLU A 214 1.27 -12.65 1.40
N TRP A 215 1.20 -11.61 0.56
CA TRP A 215 0.61 -11.66 -0.78
C TRP A 215 1.25 -10.60 -1.69
N ILE A 216 0.72 -10.46 -2.88
CA ILE A 216 1.07 -9.42 -3.84
C ILE A 216 -0.23 -8.75 -4.27
N GLU A 217 -0.31 -7.41 -4.18
CA GLU A 217 -1.53 -6.63 -4.41
C GLU A 217 -1.99 -6.71 -5.88
N THR A 218 -1.06 -6.73 -6.81
CA THR A 218 -1.31 -6.71 -8.25
C THR A 218 -0.80 -7.98 -8.94
N ARG A 219 -0.89 -8.01 -10.26
CA ARG A 219 -0.28 -9.03 -11.13
C ARG A 219 0.35 -8.37 -12.35
N LEU A 220 1.00 -7.24 -12.12
CA LEU A 220 1.54 -6.40 -13.17
C LEU A 220 2.88 -6.95 -13.69
N LEU A 221 2.80 -7.81 -14.67
CA LEU A 221 3.92 -8.29 -15.47
C LEU A 221 3.48 -8.47 -16.91
N ALA A 222 4.20 -7.86 -17.85
CA ALA A 222 3.95 -8.00 -19.27
C ALA A 222 5.25 -8.15 -20.06
N SER A 223 5.17 -8.76 -21.25
CA SER A 223 6.33 -8.98 -22.09
C SER A 223 6.09 -8.54 -23.54
N GLY A 224 7.17 -8.08 -24.19
CA GLY A 224 7.17 -7.61 -25.56
C GLY A 224 6.06 -6.59 -25.82
N PRO A 225 5.23 -6.76 -26.88
CA PRO A 225 4.20 -5.77 -27.23
C PRO A 225 3.07 -5.64 -26.19
N ARG A 226 3.10 -6.43 -25.12
CA ARG A 226 2.12 -6.30 -24.04
C ARG A 226 2.55 -5.29 -22.97
N THR A 227 3.81 -4.88 -22.96
CA THR A 227 4.29 -3.84 -22.04
C THR A 227 3.72 -2.45 -22.39
N ASN A 228 3.23 -2.25 -23.61
CA ASN A 228 2.63 -1.00 -24.07
C ASN A 228 1.25 -1.24 -24.74
N PRO A 229 0.14 -0.67 -24.26
CA PRO A 229 0.03 0.13 -23.04
C PRO A 229 0.20 -0.72 -21.76
N TRP A 230 0.63 -0.08 -20.68
CA TRP A 230 0.79 -0.65 -19.33
C TRP A 230 -0.54 -1.14 -18.73
N PHE A 231 -0.50 -1.65 -17.50
CA PHE A 231 -1.61 -2.24 -16.74
C PHE A 231 -2.12 -3.59 -17.24
N ARG A 232 -1.38 -4.27 -18.09
CA ARG A 232 -1.71 -5.65 -18.46
C ARG A 232 -1.16 -6.61 -17.42
N GLU A 233 -2.05 -7.40 -16.86
CA GLU A 233 -1.68 -8.50 -15.98
C GLU A 233 -0.96 -9.62 -16.72
N SER A 234 -0.15 -10.39 -15.98
CA SER A 234 0.54 -11.58 -16.51
C SER A 234 -0.44 -12.59 -17.12
N SER A 235 0.00 -13.28 -18.14
CA SER A 235 -0.81 -14.18 -18.95
C SER A 235 -0.08 -15.49 -19.25
N MET A 236 -0.73 -16.37 -20.00
CA MET A 236 -0.11 -17.59 -20.53
C MET A 236 0.77 -17.34 -21.79
N ARG A 237 1.01 -16.08 -22.17
CA ARG A 237 1.90 -15.76 -23.27
C ARG A 237 3.31 -16.27 -22.98
N PRO A 238 3.93 -17.06 -23.88
CA PRO A 238 5.35 -17.36 -23.80
C PRO A 238 6.18 -16.11 -24.07
N ILE A 239 7.16 -15.84 -23.23
CA ILE A 239 8.10 -14.75 -23.40
C ILE A 239 9.08 -15.14 -24.49
N GLU A 240 9.27 -14.26 -25.46
CA GLU A 240 10.13 -14.51 -26.62
C GLU A 240 11.54 -13.91 -26.38
N LYS A 241 12.53 -14.50 -27.05
CA LYS A 241 13.88 -13.92 -27.07
C LYS A 241 13.86 -12.50 -27.60
N GLY A 242 14.43 -11.55 -26.86
CA GLY A 242 14.50 -10.13 -27.19
C GLY A 242 13.27 -9.32 -26.77
N ASP A 243 12.26 -9.93 -26.14
CA ASP A 243 11.14 -9.18 -25.54
C ASP A 243 11.64 -8.35 -24.36
N MET A 244 11.16 -7.10 -24.29
CA MET A 244 11.14 -6.35 -23.03
C MET A 244 10.20 -7.06 -22.05
N VAL A 245 10.61 -7.25 -20.81
CA VAL A 245 9.80 -7.80 -19.73
C VAL A 245 9.78 -6.76 -18.63
N SER A 246 8.63 -6.12 -18.43
CA SER A 246 8.43 -5.10 -17.39
C SER A 246 7.45 -5.62 -16.35
N PHE A 247 7.75 -5.35 -15.07
CA PHE A 247 6.89 -5.75 -13.95
C PHE A 247 6.94 -4.73 -12.82
N ASP A 248 5.89 -4.79 -11.99
CA ASP A 248 5.69 -3.98 -10.81
C ASP A 248 5.36 -4.88 -9.63
N THR A 249 5.94 -4.65 -8.46
CA THR A 249 5.90 -5.69 -7.43
C THR A 249 4.71 -5.59 -6.50
N ASP A 250 4.34 -4.42 -6.01
CA ASP A 250 3.27 -4.26 -4.98
C ASP A 250 3.28 -5.40 -3.94
N LEU A 251 4.46 -5.81 -3.51
CA LEU A 251 4.68 -7.04 -2.76
C LEU A 251 4.51 -6.78 -1.27
N VAL A 252 3.48 -7.37 -0.67
CA VAL A 252 3.30 -7.36 0.78
C VAL A 252 4.18 -8.44 1.41
N GLY A 253 5.30 -7.99 1.93
CA GLY A 253 6.34 -8.82 2.52
C GLY A 253 6.10 -9.17 3.98
N PRO A 254 7.16 -9.61 4.72
CA PRO A 254 7.07 -9.90 6.13
C PRO A 254 6.53 -8.72 6.94
N TYR A 255 5.76 -9.03 7.97
CA TYR A 255 5.10 -8.06 8.85
C TYR A 255 4.08 -7.15 8.15
N GLY A 256 3.72 -7.45 6.88
CA GLY A 256 2.71 -6.76 6.11
C GLY A 256 3.11 -5.42 5.52
N TYR A 257 4.40 -5.11 5.48
CA TYR A 257 4.87 -3.92 4.78
C TYR A 257 5.04 -4.18 3.29
N CYS A 258 4.58 -3.21 2.50
CA CYS A 258 4.73 -3.24 1.07
C CYS A 258 6.18 -2.93 0.67
N CYS A 259 6.69 -3.69 -0.30
CA CYS A 259 7.83 -3.30 -1.10
C CYS A 259 7.34 -3.11 -2.53
N ASP A 260 7.43 -1.89 -2.98
CA ASP A 260 7.03 -1.53 -4.33
C ASP A 260 8.24 -1.07 -5.13
N MET A 261 8.54 -1.83 -6.17
CA MET A 261 9.61 -1.53 -7.10
C MET A 261 9.34 -2.16 -8.47
N SER A 262 9.68 -1.45 -9.50
CA SER A 262 9.55 -1.95 -10.87
C SER A 262 10.90 -2.14 -11.52
N ARG A 263 11.01 -3.20 -12.32
CA ARG A 263 12.18 -3.48 -13.17
C ARG A 263 11.73 -3.86 -14.58
N SER A 264 12.62 -3.61 -15.52
CA SER A 264 12.46 -4.01 -16.92
C SER A 264 13.71 -4.70 -17.42
N TRP A 265 13.57 -5.85 -18.06
CA TRP A 265 14.64 -6.69 -18.55
C TRP A 265 14.46 -7.05 -20.02
N ILE A 266 15.52 -7.51 -20.67
CA ILE A 266 15.43 -8.14 -22.00
C ILE A 266 15.64 -9.65 -21.85
N CYS A 267 14.75 -10.43 -22.46
CA CYS A 267 14.81 -11.89 -22.41
C CYS A 267 15.90 -12.42 -23.36
N ASP A 268 17.00 -12.98 -22.81
CA ASP A 268 18.07 -13.70 -23.52
C ASP A 268 18.60 -13.00 -24.80
N ALA A 269 18.71 -11.66 -24.80
CA ALA A 269 19.24 -10.89 -25.91
C ALA A 269 19.83 -9.56 -25.43
N GLU A 270 20.61 -8.91 -26.30
CA GLU A 270 20.98 -7.51 -26.12
C GLU A 270 19.79 -6.61 -26.50
N PRO A 271 19.58 -5.50 -25.76
CA PRO A 271 18.54 -4.54 -26.11
C PRO A 271 18.85 -3.85 -27.44
N ASN A 272 17.83 -3.64 -28.26
CA ASN A 272 17.93 -2.82 -29.45
C ASN A 272 17.96 -1.32 -29.10
N ASP A 273 18.23 -0.44 -30.07
CA ASP A 273 18.41 0.99 -29.86
C ASP A 273 17.14 1.66 -29.26
N GLU A 274 15.94 1.21 -29.65
CA GLU A 274 14.69 1.73 -29.09
C GLU A 274 14.52 1.30 -27.63
N GLN A 275 14.76 0.05 -27.29
CA GLN A 275 14.69 -0.45 -25.91
C GLN A 275 15.70 0.28 -25.02
N LYS A 276 16.93 0.54 -25.49
CA LYS A 276 17.93 1.35 -24.79
C LYS A 276 17.43 2.79 -24.56
N ARG A 277 16.86 3.41 -25.58
CA ARG A 277 16.32 4.76 -25.50
C ARG A 277 15.20 4.89 -24.46
N LEU A 278 14.25 3.95 -24.46
CA LEU A 278 13.17 3.91 -23.48
C LEU A 278 13.71 3.69 -22.06
N TYR A 279 14.67 2.77 -21.92
CA TYR A 279 15.25 2.46 -20.61
C TYR A 279 16.05 3.64 -20.05
N ALA A 280 16.88 4.28 -20.86
CA ALA A 280 17.65 5.44 -20.45
C ALA A 280 16.76 6.60 -20.01
N GLU A 281 15.66 6.86 -20.72
CA GLU A 281 14.70 7.90 -20.28
C GLU A 281 14.04 7.53 -18.96
N ALA A 282 13.57 6.31 -18.78
CA ALA A 282 13.00 5.86 -17.51
C ALA A 282 14.00 5.95 -16.35
N TYR A 283 15.23 5.53 -16.60
CA TYR A 283 16.32 5.63 -15.63
C TYR A 283 16.55 7.08 -15.19
N HIS A 284 16.70 8.00 -16.14
CA HIS A 284 16.94 9.40 -15.82
C HIS A 284 15.73 10.05 -15.11
N GLN A 285 14.49 9.66 -15.47
CA GLN A 285 13.31 10.15 -14.76
C GLN A 285 13.38 9.80 -13.27
N ILE A 286 13.60 8.53 -12.90
CA ILE A 286 13.65 8.14 -11.50
C ILE A 286 14.86 8.70 -10.76
N GLN A 287 16.05 8.74 -11.40
CA GLN A 287 17.26 9.24 -10.74
C GLN A 287 17.21 10.76 -10.47
N ASP A 288 16.75 11.55 -11.43
CA ASP A 288 16.64 12.99 -11.30
C ASP A 288 15.49 13.41 -10.39
N ASN A 289 14.38 12.64 -10.40
CA ASN A 289 13.20 12.98 -9.61
C ASN A 289 13.36 12.60 -8.12
N LYS A 290 13.97 11.46 -7.78
CA LYS A 290 14.11 11.06 -6.37
C LYS A 290 14.93 12.04 -5.52
N VAL A 291 15.92 12.71 -6.11
CA VAL A 291 16.78 13.66 -5.38
C VAL A 291 16.10 15.01 -5.10
N LEU A 292 14.90 15.24 -5.64
CA LEU A 292 14.07 16.40 -5.32
C LEU A 292 13.47 16.29 -3.91
N LEU A 293 13.30 15.06 -3.42
CA LEU A 293 12.64 14.79 -2.15
C LEU A 293 13.50 15.21 -0.96
N LYS A 294 12.96 16.08 -0.12
CA LYS A 294 13.55 16.52 1.14
C LYS A 294 12.48 17.11 2.05
N PRO A 295 12.68 17.15 3.37
CA PRO A 295 11.71 17.81 4.26
C PRO A 295 11.50 19.27 3.89
N GLY A 296 10.25 19.71 3.94
CA GLY A 296 9.86 21.10 3.72
C GLY A 296 9.57 21.50 2.27
N ILE A 297 9.93 20.68 1.27
CA ILE A 297 9.50 20.92 -0.12
C ILE A 297 8.00 20.60 -0.26
N THR A 298 7.25 21.45 -0.93
CA THR A 298 5.83 21.22 -1.22
C THR A 298 5.65 20.23 -2.36
N PHE A 299 4.52 19.53 -2.41
CA PHE A 299 4.19 18.64 -3.53
C PHE A 299 4.17 19.40 -4.86
N ARG A 300 3.69 20.64 -4.85
CA ARG A 300 3.71 21.52 -6.01
C ARG A 300 5.14 21.82 -6.50
N GLU A 301 6.05 22.15 -5.59
CA GLU A 301 7.46 22.43 -5.95
C GLU A 301 8.14 21.18 -6.48
N VAL A 302 7.83 19.97 -5.95
CA VAL A 302 8.30 18.72 -6.52
C VAL A 302 7.78 18.55 -7.94
N THR A 303 6.45 18.68 -8.15
CA THR A 303 5.82 18.60 -9.48
C THR A 303 6.45 19.56 -10.49
N ASP A 304 6.63 20.83 -10.11
CA ASP A 304 7.20 21.84 -11.00
C ASP A 304 8.70 21.63 -11.30
N SER A 305 9.38 20.83 -10.47
CA SER A 305 10.80 20.49 -10.58
C SER A 305 11.08 19.13 -11.22
N LEU A 306 10.04 18.33 -11.49
CA LEU A 306 10.21 17.02 -12.14
C LEU A 306 10.97 17.15 -13.46
N ARG A 307 11.80 16.14 -13.75
CA ARG A 307 12.47 16.03 -15.02
C ARG A 307 11.45 16.14 -16.16
N PRO A 308 11.62 17.06 -17.14
CA PRO A 308 10.72 17.15 -18.28
C PRO A 308 10.68 15.82 -19.06
N MET A 309 9.49 15.37 -19.37
CA MET A 309 9.27 14.18 -20.21
C MET A 309 9.12 14.61 -21.67
N ALA A 310 9.72 13.89 -22.61
CA ALA A 310 9.54 14.17 -24.04
C ALA A 310 8.09 14.00 -24.45
N ASP A 311 7.60 14.89 -25.35
CA ASP A 311 6.19 14.97 -25.75
C ASP A 311 5.61 13.63 -26.24
N GLU A 312 6.42 12.80 -26.89
CA GLU A 312 6.01 11.48 -27.39
C GLU A 312 5.65 10.50 -26.27
N PHE A 313 6.20 10.67 -25.06
CA PHE A 313 5.96 9.79 -23.91
C PHE A 313 4.82 10.29 -23.01
N VAL A 314 4.53 11.61 -23.03
CA VAL A 314 3.49 12.21 -22.20
C VAL A 314 2.14 11.50 -22.26
N PRO A 315 1.63 11.06 -23.45
CA PRO A 315 0.34 10.37 -23.51
C PRO A 315 0.32 8.98 -22.84
N GLY A 316 1.48 8.32 -22.74
CA GLY A 316 1.63 6.98 -22.17
C GLY A 316 2.18 6.98 -20.73
N ARG A 317 2.42 8.17 -20.12
CA ARG A 317 2.99 8.27 -18.78
C ARG A 317 2.15 7.58 -17.73
N TYR A 318 2.77 7.23 -16.63
CA TYR A 318 2.06 6.68 -15.47
C TYR A 318 1.12 7.73 -14.84
N GLY A 319 0.20 7.28 -13.98
CA GLY A 319 -0.79 8.16 -13.36
C GLY A 319 -0.20 9.18 -12.40
N VAL A 320 0.89 8.82 -11.73
CA VAL A 320 1.64 9.67 -10.79
C VAL A 320 3.13 9.57 -11.08
N ALA A 321 3.92 10.53 -10.61
CA ALA A 321 5.37 10.47 -10.65
C ALA A 321 5.96 9.86 -9.38
N MET A 322 5.23 9.94 -8.27
CA MET A 322 5.59 9.40 -6.97
C MET A 322 4.34 9.17 -6.12
N HIS A 323 4.40 8.18 -5.23
CA HIS A 323 3.37 7.99 -4.20
C HIS A 323 3.99 7.52 -2.89
N GLY A 324 3.26 7.65 -1.79
CA GLY A 324 3.64 7.10 -0.50
C GLY A 324 3.49 5.58 -0.48
N VAL A 325 4.25 4.92 0.38
CA VAL A 325 4.15 3.48 0.59
C VAL A 325 4.37 3.13 2.06
N GLY A 326 3.65 2.12 2.53
CA GLY A 326 3.73 1.61 3.89
C GLY A 326 3.21 0.18 3.97
N LEU A 327 1.99 -0.04 4.47
CA LEU A 327 1.32 -1.35 4.39
C LEU A 327 0.72 -1.62 3.00
N CYS A 328 0.56 -0.59 2.20
CA CYS A 328 0.13 -0.57 0.80
C CYS A 328 0.63 0.73 0.18
N ASP A 329 0.22 1.02 -1.06
CA ASP A 329 0.32 2.37 -1.61
C ASP A 329 -0.57 3.32 -0.80
N GLU A 330 -0.03 4.49 -0.49
CA GLU A 330 -0.71 5.43 0.39
C GLU A 330 -0.37 6.89 0.05
N PHE A 331 -1.05 7.82 0.71
CA PHE A 331 -0.77 9.25 0.58
C PHE A 331 0.69 9.58 0.98
N PRO A 332 1.35 10.54 0.27
CA PRO A 332 0.82 11.40 -0.78
C PRO A 332 0.99 10.82 -2.20
N ALA A 333 0.19 11.29 -3.15
CA ALA A 333 0.43 11.12 -4.57
C ALA A 333 0.94 12.45 -5.17
N VAL A 334 2.07 12.39 -5.88
CA VAL A 334 2.69 13.52 -6.59
C VAL A 334 2.49 13.36 -8.08
N TYR A 335 1.76 14.27 -8.68
CA TYR A 335 1.37 14.21 -10.08
C TYR A 335 2.36 14.90 -11.01
N TYR A 336 2.35 14.52 -12.27
CA TYR A 336 3.08 15.25 -13.31
C TYR A 336 2.52 16.67 -13.51
N PRO A 337 3.30 17.64 -14.03
CA PRO A 337 2.82 19.00 -14.28
C PRO A 337 1.55 19.06 -15.14
N GLN A 338 1.41 18.12 -16.09
CA GLN A 338 0.25 18.03 -17.00
C GLN A 338 -1.05 17.62 -16.27
N ASP A 339 -0.95 17.02 -15.09
CA ASP A 339 -2.08 16.47 -14.34
C ASP A 339 -2.38 17.29 -13.07
N TRP A 340 -1.51 18.24 -12.72
CA TRP A 340 -1.63 18.99 -11.48
C TRP A 340 -2.95 19.73 -11.31
N ASP A 341 -3.39 20.47 -12.32
CA ASP A 341 -4.62 21.27 -12.22
C ASP A 341 -5.88 20.44 -11.96
N LYS A 342 -5.83 19.14 -12.28
CA LYS A 342 -6.95 18.23 -12.12
C LYS A 342 -6.83 17.35 -10.88
N HIS A 343 -5.64 16.93 -10.52
CA HIS A 343 -5.41 15.90 -9.50
C HIS A 343 -4.45 16.35 -8.40
N GLY A 344 -3.72 17.45 -8.59
CA GLY A 344 -2.77 17.96 -7.60
C GLY A 344 -3.46 18.29 -6.27
N ASN A 345 -2.74 18.06 -5.20
CA ASN A 345 -3.17 18.39 -3.86
C ASN A 345 -2.03 19.11 -3.11
N ASP A 346 -2.41 19.98 -2.17
CA ASP A 346 -1.44 20.69 -1.37
C ASP A 346 -0.89 19.80 -0.25
N GLY A 347 0.40 19.91 -0.03
CA GLY A 347 1.09 19.20 1.04
C GLY A 347 2.58 19.50 1.03
N VAL A 348 3.24 18.97 2.05
CA VAL A 348 4.68 19.19 2.27
C VAL A 348 5.33 17.87 2.58
N MET A 349 6.45 17.57 1.94
CA MET A 349 7.27 16.40 2.26
C MET A 349 7.83 16.53 3.68
N LYS A 350 7.79 15.44 4.42
CA LYS A 350 8.23 15.38 5.83
C LYS A 350 9.24 14.26 6.01
N GLU A 351 10.14 14.44 6.95
CA GLU A 351 10.99 13.36 7.45
C GLU A 351 10.16 12.18 7.92
N GLY A 352 10.58 10.97 7.61
CA GLY A 352 9.87 9.72 7.94
C GLY A 352 8.82 9.29 6.91
N MET A 353 8.54 10.07 5.88
CA MET A 353 7.77 9.58 4.72
C MET A 353 8.61 8.60 3.91
N VAL A 354 7.97 7.54 3.42
CA VAL A 354 8.55 6.61 2.44
C VAL A 354 7.78 6.77 1.15
N MET A 355 8.53 6.97 0.05
CA MET A 355 7.99 7.28 -1.27
C MET A 355 8.48 6.29 -2.30
N CYS A 356 7.62 5.86 -3.19
CA CYS A 356 7.98 5.25 -4.46
C CYS A 356 8.16 6.34 -5.51
N VAL A 357 9.24 6.25 -6.28
CA VAL A 357 9.57 7.18 -7.37
C VAL A 357 9.62 6.37 -8.64
N GLU A 358 8.72 6.64 -9.58
CA GLU A 358 8.44 5.76 -10.68
C GLU A 358 8.40 6.46 -12.03
N ALA A 359 8.63 5.70 -13.09
CA ALA A 359 8.54 6.15 -14.48
C ALA A 359 8.03 5.05 -15.38
N LEU A 360 7.06 5.37 -16.21
CA LEU A 360 6.60 4.57 -17.32
C LEU A 360 6.91 5.30 -18.62
N ILE A 361 7.76 4.70 -19.44
CA ILE A 361 8.22 5.29 -20.70
C ILE A 361 7.87 4.39 -21.86
N GLY A 362 6.97 4.88 -22.72
CA GLY A 362 6.55 4.26 -23.96
C GLY A 362 5.80 5.24 -24.81
N SER A 363 6.10 5.29 -26.11
CA SER A 363 5.37 6.19 -27.04
C SER A 363 4.01 5.63 -27.39
N GLN A 364 3.05 6.51 -27.66
CA GLN A 364 1.71 6.09 -28.12
C GLN A 364 1.80 5.30 -29.42
N GLY A 365 1.32 4.04 -29.38
CA GLY A 365 1.43 3.11 -30.51
C GLY A 365 2.82 2.50 -30.69
N GLY A 366 3.77 2.78 -29.83
CA GLY A 366 5.05 2.09 -29.74
C GLY A 366 4.87 0.61 -29.38
N ARG A 367 5.86 -0.21 -29.71
CA ARG A 367 5.80 -1.67 -29.48
C ARG A 367 5.85 -2.01 -27.99
N GLU A 368 6.76 -1.38 -27.25
CA GLU A 368 7.12 -1.73 -25.87
C GLU A 368 7.19 -0.49 -25.00
N ALA A 369 7.12 -0.70 -23.68
CA ALA A 369 7.34 0.32 -22.66
C ALA A 369 8.23 -0.22 -21.54
N VAL A 370 8.95 0.68 -20.90
CA VAL A 370 9.79 0.43 -19.72
C VAL A 370 9.09 0.99 -18.49
N LYS A 371 8.99 0.20 -17.43
CA LYS A 371 8.56 0.64 -16.10
C LYS A 371 9.72 0.46 -15.12
N LEU A 372 10.13 1.53 -14.48
CA LEU A 372 11.15 1.51 -13.42
C LEU A 372 10.64 2.25 -12.19
N GLU A 373 11.05 1.79 -11.02
CA GLU A 373 10.62 2.35 -9.74
C GLU A 373 11.61 2.03 -8.63
N GLU A 374 11.78 2.98 -7.71
CA GLU A 374 12.61 2.87 -6.52
C GLU A 374 11.88 3.39 -5.28
N GLN A 375 12.04 2.72 -4.16
CA GLN A 375 11.50 3.11 -2.87
C GLN A 375 12.53 3.85 -2.05
N VAL A 376 12.19 5.05 -1.55
CA VAL A 376 13.09 5.94 -0.81
C VAL A 376 12.45 6.43 0.49
N LEU A 377 13.25 6.55 1.54
CA LEU A 377 12.90 7.20 2.80
C LEU A 377 13.33 8.66 2.76
N ILE A 378 12.46 9.59 3.13
CA ILE A 378 12.83 10.98 3.34
C ILE A 378 13.48 11.13 4.72
N THR A 379 14.74 11.55 4.74
CA THR A 379 15.54 11.79 5.95
C THR A 379 15.65 13.28 6.23
N ALA A 380 16.23 13.66 7.37
CA ALA A 380 16.45 15.05 7.75
C ALA A 380 17.21 15.88 6.68
N ASP A 381 18.14 15.25 5.95
CA ASP A 381 19.06 15.92 5.00
C ASP A 381 18.80 15.56 3.52
N GLY A 382 17.75 14.79 3.22
CA GLY A 382 17.45 14.36 1.83
C GLY A 382 16.75 13.01 1.80
N ILE A 383 17.33 12.02 1.10
CA ILE A 383 16.76 10.69 0.98
C ILE A 383 17.75 9.58 1.35
N GLU A 384 17.21 8.46 1.85
CA GLU A 384 17.87 7.16 1.89
C GLU A 384 17.14 6.22 0.91
N GLN A 385 17.83 5.65 -0.06
CA GLN A 385 17.25 4.66 -0.95
C GLN A 385 17.11 3.33 -0.21
N LEU A 386 15.90 2.77 -0.17
CA LEU A 386 15.62 1.50 0.52
C LEU A 386 15.82 0.30 -0.40
N THR A 387 15.48 0.43 -1.68
CA THR A 387 15.63 -0.61 -2.70
C THR A 387 17.04 -0.59 -3.28
N SER A 388 17.62 -1.77 -3.51
CA SER A 388 18.98 -1.92 -3.99
C SER A 388 19.14 -2.91 -5.15
N TYR A 389 18.05 -3.56 -5.60
CA TYR A 389 18.12 -4.47 -6.73
C TYR A 389 18.63 -3.74 -7.98
N PRO A 390 19.67 -4.27 -8.69
CA PRO A 390 20.36 -3.53 -9.74
C PRO A 390 19.45 -3.08 -10.89
N LEU A 391 19.76 -1.89 -11.41
CA LEU A 391 19.29 -1.39 -12.70
C LEU A 391 20.29 -1.75 -13.80
N GLU A 392 19.82 -1.95 -15.03
CA GLU A 392 20.64 -2.34 -16.19
C GLU A 392 21.41 -1.10 -16.74
N THR A 393 22.39 -0.62 -15.96
CA THR A 393 23.11 0.64 -16.28
C THR A 393 24.02 0.52 -17.51
N GLU A 394 24.36 -0.67 -17.96
CA GLU A 394 25.10 -0.92 -19.19
C GLU A 394 24.31 -0.60 -20.46
N TRP A 395 23.01 -0.36 -20.35
CA TRP A 395 22.16 0.04 -21.47
C TRP A 395 22.07 1.57 -21.69
N LEU A 396 22.69 2.35 -20.81
CA LEU A 396 22.62 3.82 -20.82
C LEU A 396 23.56 4.44 -21.86
#